data_a095a314ecb8b4002f5b9786c1621762
#
_entry.id   a095a314ecb8b4002f5b9786c1621762
#
_cell.length_a   1.000
_cell.length_b   1.000
_cell.length_c   1.000
_cell.angle_alpha   90.00
_cell.angle_beta   90.00
_cell.angle_gamma   90.00
#
_symmetry.space_group_name_H-M   'P 1'
#
loop_
_entity.id
_entity.type
_entity.pdbx_description
1 polymer ?
#
loop_
_entity_poly.entity_id
_entity_poly.type
_entity_poly.pdbx_seq_one_letter_code
_entity_poly.pdbx_strand_id
1 'polypeptide(L)'
;MSVETQEPFKRINVDEAKKLADSGIPVIDVREPNEYQAGHVPGAKLVPLNTFLRSPRQHLPASGPVLFICAMGQRSAVASEMAAASGATDVYNIEGGTNGWIAKGYPTEK
;
A
#
# COMPACT_ATOMS: atom_id res chain seq x y z
N MET A 1 23.46 23.95 -1.26
CA MET A 1 22.33 23.54 -0.43
C MET A 1 21.47 22.57 -1.21
N SER A 2 21.25 21.42 -0.64
CA SER A 2 20.38 20.45 -1.28
C SER A 2 18.94 20.77 -0.96
N VAL A 3 18.07 20.66 -1.95
CA VAL A 3 16.65 20.77 -1.74
C VAL A 3 16.11 19.35 -1.63
N GLU A 4 15.62 19.00 -0.48
CA GLU A 4 14.98 17.72 -0.31
C GLU A 4 13.55 17.82 -0.80
N THR A 5 13.22 16.96 -1.74
CA THR A 5 11.85 16.83 -2.19
C THR A 5 11.15 15.90 -1.21
N GLN A 6 10.22 16.44 -0.45
CA GLN A 6 9.42 15.62 0.45
C GLN A 6 8.31 14.95 -0.33
N GLU A 7 8.23 13.65 -0.19
CA GLU A 7 7.14 12.89 -0.78
C GLU A 7 5.87 13.14 0.02
N PRO A 8 4.71 13.16 -0.66
CA PRO A 8 3.44 13.38 0.03
C PRO A 8 2.93 12.16 0.79
N PHE A 9 3.71 11.11 0.89
CA PHE A 9 3.39 9.89 1.61
C PHE A 9 4.62 9.42 2.39
N LYS A 10 4.42 8.53 3.34
CA LYS A 10 5.50 7.97 4.14
C LYS A 10 5.88 6.59 3.65
N ARG A 11 7.17 6.27 3.71
CA ARG A 11 7.69 4.94 3.41
C ARG A 11 7.95 4.24 4.73
N ILE A 12 7.34 3.06 4.91
CA ILE A 12 7.48 2.28 6.13
C ILE A 12 7.92 0.86 5.77
N ASN A 13 8.54 0.18 6.72
CA ASN A 13 8.95 -1.20 6.52
C ASN A 13 7.79 -2.14 6.86
N VAL A 14 7.98 -3.44 6.58
CA VAL A 14 6.91 -4.43 6.78
C VAL A 14 6.57 -4.62 8.26
N ASP A 15 7.50 -4.39 9.16
CA ASP A 15 7.24 -4.51 10.60
C ASP A 15 6.28 -3.42 11.07
N GLU A 16 6.53 -2.18 10.64
CA GLU A 16 5.63 -1.06 10.93
C GLU A 16 4.28 -1.26 10.26
N ALA A 17 4.30 -1.74 9.02
CA ALA A 17 3.07 -2.00 8.27
C ALA A 17 2.20 -3.04 8.98
N LYS A 18 2.82 -4.09 9.51
CA LYS A 18 2.08 -5.11 10.25
C LYS A 18 1.39 -4.53 11.47
N LYS A 19 2.07 -3.69 12.21
CA LYS A 19 1.46 -3.02 13.38
C LYS A 19 0.25 -2.19 12.99
N LEU A 20 0.36 -1.42 11.91
CA LEU A 20 -0.73 -0.58 11.45
C LEU A 20 -1.88 -1.40 10.90
N ALA A 21 -1.60 -2.45 10.12
CA ALA A 21 -2.63 -3.33 9.59
C ALA A 21 -3.36 -4.06 10.73
N ASP A 22 -2.62 -4.53 11.73
CA ASP A 22 -3.20 -5.19 12.89
C ASP A 22 -4.10 -4.24 13.70
N SER A 23 -3.82 -2.95 13.65
CA SER A 23 -4.66 -1.95 14.32
C SER A 23 -5.92 -1.59 13.53
N GLY A 24 -6.10 -2.15 12.34
CA GLY A 24 -7.31 -1.96 11.55
C GLY A 24 -7.18 -0.95 10.41
N ILE A 25 -5.99 -0.44 10.14
CA ILE A 25 -5.79 0.49 9.03
C ILE A 25 -5.93 -0.28 7.70
N PRO A 26 -6.73 0.22 6.75
CA PRO A 26 -6.95 -0.48 5.47
C PRO A 26 -5.65 -0.63 4.67
N VAL A 27 -5.50 -1.79 4.04
CA VAL A 27 -4.39 -2.09 3.12
C VAL A 27 -4.97 -2.27 1.72
N ILE A 28 -4.43 -1.55 0.76
CA ILE A 28 -4.80 -1.69 -0.65
C ILE A 28 -3.64 -2.34 -1.38
N ASP A 29 -3.89 -3.50 -1.99
CA ASP A 29 -2.93 -4.26 -2.78
C ASP A 29 -3.12 -3.89 -4.25
N VAL A 30 -2.10 -3.27 -4.84
CA VAL A 30 -2.19 -2.77 -6.22
C VAL A 30 -1.53 -3.69 -7.23
N ARG A 31 -1.30 -4.96 -6.85
CA ARG A 31 -0.77 -5.98 -7.76
C ARG A 31 -1.88 -6.48 -8.69
N GLU A 32 -1.51 -7.40 -9.57
CA GLU A 32 -2.48 -8.04 -10.45
C GLU A 32 -3.21 -9.18 -9.73
N PRO A 33 -4.40 -9.58 -10.23
CA PRO A 33 -5.20 -10.62 -9.56
C PRO A 33 -4.45 -11.95 -9.34
N ASN A 34 -3.64 -12.38 -10.29
CA ASN A 34 -2.87 -13.62 -10.14
C ASN A 34 -1.85 -13.55 -9.01
N GLU A 35 -1.22 -12.39 -8.82
CA GLU A 35 -0.28 -12.17 -7.71
C GLU A 35 -1.03 -12.22 -6.37
N TYR A 36 -2.15 -11.54 -6.31
CA TYR A 36 -2.99 -11.49 -5.11
C TYR A 36 -3.48 -12.87 -4.70
N GLN A 37 -3.93 -13.66 -5.66
CA GLN A 37 -4.42 -15.01 -5.42
C GLN A 37 -3.33 -15.97 -4.94
N ALA A 38 -2.09 -15.71 -5.30
CA ALA A 38 -0.97 -16.53 -4.84
C ALA A 38 -0.65 -16.31 -3.36
N GLY A 39 -1.11 -15.22 -2.78
CA GLY A 39 -0.91 -14.90 -1.38
C GLY A 39 -0.88 -13.40 -1.18
N HIS A 40 -1.61 -12.91 -0.19
CA HIS A 40 -1.68 -11.48 0.09
C HIS A 40 -1.80 -11.24 1.59
N VAL A 41 -1.54 -10.01 2.00
CA VAL A 41 -1.70 -9.60 3.39
C VAL A 41 -3.16 -9.80 3.81
N PRO A 42 -3.41 -10.45 4.95
CA PRO A 42 -4.80 -10.68 5.40
C PRO A 42 -5.59 -9.38 5.46
N GLY A 43 -6.78 -9.40 4.85
CA GLY A 43 -7.67 -8.25 4.81
C GLY A 43 -7.35 -7.21 3.76
N ALA A 44 -6.25 -7.35 3.01
CA ALA A 44 -5.90 -6.41 1.96
C ALA A 44 -6.94 -6.46 0.83
N LYS A 45 -7.34 -5.28 0.36
CA LYS A 45 -8.28 -5.17 -0.75
C LYS A 45 -7.51 -5.05 -2.05
N LEU A 46 -7.84 -5.89 -3.02
CA LEU A 46 -7.21 -5.84 -4.34
C LEU A 46 -7.80 -4.71 -5.18
N VAL A 47 -6.93 -3.79 -5.58
CA VAL A 47 -7.26 -2.76 -6.57
C VAL A 47 -6.04 -2.63 -7.47
N PRO A 48 -5.98 -3.33 -8.61
CA PRO A 48 -4.81 -3.26 -9.49
C PRO A 48 -4.44 -1.81 -9.82
N LEU A 49 -3.14 -1.55 -9.98
CA LEU A 49 -2.65 -0.18 -10.10
C LEU A 49 -3.38 0.63 -11.17
N ASN A 50 -3.56 0.05 -12.37
CA ASN A 50 -4.23 0.79 -13.45
C ASN A 50 -5.69 1.12 -13.10
N THR A 51 -6.36 0.22 -12.40
CA THR A 51 -7.72 0.46 -11.92
C THR A 51 -7.74 1.59 -10.90
N PHE A 52 -6.80 1.55 -9.97
CA PHE A 52 -6.68 2.60 -8.95
C PHE A 52 -6.42 3.97 -9.59
N LEU A 53 -5.48 4.03 -10.54
CA LEU A 53 -5.07 5.30 -11.16
C LEU A 53 -6.21 5.95 -11.96
N ARG A 54 -7.15 5.16 -12.48
CA ARG A 54 -8.30 5.69 -13.23
C ARG A 54 -9.31 6.40 -12.33
N SER A 55 -9.47 5.93 -11.09
CA SER A 55 -10.49 6.46 -10.19
C SER A 55 -10.03 6.37 -8.73
N PRO A 56 -8.97 7.09 -8.37
CA PRO A 56 -8.36 6.93 -7.04
C PRO A 56 -9.34 7.12 -5.89
N ARG A 57 -10.19 8.14 -5.99
CA ARG A 57 -11.12 8.47 -4.89
C ARG A 57 -12.14 7.39 -4.62
N GLN A 58 -12.51 6.60 -5.65
CA GLN A 58 -13.48 5.52 -5.48
C GLN A 58 -12.95 4.40 -4.60
N HIS A 59 -11.63 4.27 -4.52
CA HIS A 59 -10.99 3.16 -3.82
C HIS A 59 -10.35 3.56 -2.49
N LEU A 60 -10.32 4.86 -2.20
CA LEU A 60 -9.76 5.35 -0.96
C LEU A 60 -10.79 5.28 0.17
N PRO A 61 -10.34 5.09 1.43
CA PRO A 61 -11.25 5.22 2.56
C PRO A 61 -11.78 6.64 2.63
N ALA A 62 -12.96 6.81 3.22
CA ALA A 62 -13.61 8.12 3.34
C ALA A 62 -12.74 9.09 4.13
N SER A 63 -11.99 8.60 5.09
CA SER A 63 -11.08 9.41 5.90
C SER A 63 -10.07 8.48 6.58
N GLY A 64 -9.02 9.07 7.13
CA GLY A 64 -8.03 8.33 7.91
C GLY A 64 -6.91 7.72 7.07
N PRO A 65 -6.02 6.99 7.72
CA PRO A 65 -4.83 6.46 7.07
C PRO A 65 -5.12 5.30 6.14
N VAL A 66 -4.21 5.08 5.18
CA VAL A 66 -4.28 3.97 4.22
C VAL A 66 -2.87 3.48 3.91
N LEU A 67 -2.75 2.16 3.79
CA LEU A 67 -1.50 1.50 3.42
C LEU A 67 -1.61 0.98 1.99
N PHE A 68 -0.55 1.15 1.21
CA PHE A 68 -0.47 0.58 -0.15
C PHE A 68 0.64 -0.45 -0.21
N ILE A 69 0.37 -1.59 -0.85
CA ILE A 69 1.33 -2.66 -1.00
C ILE A 69 1.34 -3.17 -2.44
N CYS A 70 2.51 -3.54 -2.92
CA CYS A 70 2.68 -4.29 -4.16
C CYS A 70 3.69 -5.42 -3.91
N ALA A 71 4.37 -5.91 -4.93
CA ALA A 71 5.33 -6.99 -4.72
C ALA A 71 6.58 -6.52 -3.97
N MET A 72 7.15 -5.38 -4.37
CA MET A 72 8.43 -4.90 -3.84
C MET A 72 8.43 -3.43 -3.43
N GLY A 73 7.36 -2.68 -3.67
CA GLY A 73 7.24 -1.30 -3.23
C GLY A 73 7.17 -0.24 -4.33
N GLN A 74 7.44 -0.58 -5.61
CA GLN A 74 7.46 0.43 -6.68
C GLN A 74 6.07 0.83 -7.15
N ARG A 75 5.22 -0.14 -7.49
CA ARG A 75 3.84 0.16 -7.94
C ARG A 75 3.04 0.82 -6.83
N SER A 76 3.23 0.36 -5.60
CA SER A 76 2.53 0.93 -4.45
C SER A 76 3.00 2.36 -4.14
N ALA A 77 4.25 2.71 -4.45
CA ALA A 77 4.72 4.08 -4.31
C ALA A 77 3.99 5.00 -5.30
N VAL A 78 3.77 4.54 -6.53
CA VAL A 78 2.98 5.31 -7.52
C VAL A 78 1.55 5.50 -7.03
N ALA A 79 0.93 4.45 -6.49
CA ALA A 79 -0.42 4.53 -5.94
C ALA A 79 -0.47 5.49 -4.75
N SER A 80 0.54 5.45 -3.88
CA SER A 80 0.62 6.33 -2.70
C SER A 80 0.68 7.79 -3.12
N GLU A 81 1.48 8.10 -4.14
CA GLU A 81 1.59 9.46 -4.66
C GLU A 81 0.25 9.93 -5.22
N MET A 82 -0.42 9.08 -6.01
CA MET A 82 -1.73 9.42 -6.57
C MET A 82 -2.78 9.58 -5.47
N ALA A 83 -2.74 8.74 -4.45
CA ALA A 83 -3.67 8.85 -3.34
C ALA A 83 -3.54 10.20 -2.64
N ALA A 84 -2.32 10.63 -2.36
CA ALA A 84 -2.06 11.92 -1.73
C ALA A 84 -2.52 13.07 -2.65
N ALA A 85 -2.24 12.97 -3.94
CA ALA A 85 -2.69 13.98 -4.91
C ALA A 85 -4.21 14.05 -5.00
N SER A 86 -4.91 12.97 -4.66
CA SER A 86 -6.38 12.89 -4.67
C SER A 86 -7.01 13.30 -3.34
N GLY A 87 -6.22 13.75 -2.38
CA GLY A 87 -6.71 14.30 -1.13
C GLY A 87 -6.56 13.40 0.08
N ALA A 88 -6.04 12.18 -0.08
CA ALA A 88 -5.77 11.32 1.08
C ALA A 88 -4.66 11.94 1.94
N THR A 89 -4.82 11.87 3.24
CA THR A 89 -3.83 12.42 4.16
C THR A 89 -3.00 11.31 4.76
N ASP A 90 -2.73 10.74 5.56
CA ASP A 90 -1.90 9.70 6.14
C ASP A 90 -1.73 8.50 5.19
N VAL A 91 -0.94 8.69 4.15
CA VAL A 91 -0.68 7.64 3.15
C VAL A 91 0.68 6.99 3.42
N TYR A 92 0.69 5.66 3.44
CA TYR A 92 1.90 4.89 3.69
C TYR A 92 2.17 3.91 2.55
N ASN A 93 3.41 3.89 2.08
CA ASN A 93 3.89 2.87 1.15
C ASN A 93 4.67 1.81 1.94
N ILE A 94 4.32 0.55 1.74
CA ILE A 94 5.00 -0.55 2.41
C ILE A 94 6.24 -0.94 1.61
N GLU A 95 7.41 -0.50 2.08
CA GLU A 95 8.68 -0.83 1.45
C GLU A 95 8.97 -2.32 1.62
N GLY A 96 9.50 -2.93 0.56
CA GLY A 96 9.70 -4.38 0.54
C GLY A 96 8.46 -5.15 0.13
N GLY A 97 7.27 -4.58 0.26
CA GLY A 97 6.03 -5.12 -0.23
C GLY A 97 5.68 -6.52 0.28
N THR A 98 4.89 -7.24 -0.51
CA THR A 98 4.46 -8.59 -0.18
C THR A 98 5.64 -9.55 -0.06
N ASN A 99 6.67 -9.36 -0.89
CA ASN A 99 7.88 -10.21 -0.81
C ASN A 99 8.57 -10.04 0.55
N GLY A 100 8.72 -8.81 1.01
CA GLY A 100 9.30 -8.53 2.32
C GLY A 100 8.44 -9.04 3.47
N TRP A 101 7.12 -8.92 3.33
CA TRP A 101 6.16 -9.45 4.30
C TRP A 101 6.31 -10.96 4.48
N ILE A 102 6.36 -11.69 3.35
CA ILE A 102 6.53 -13.14 3.36
C ILE A 102 7.91 -13.53 3.92
N ALA A 103 8.96 -12.79 3.55
CA ALA A 103 10.31 -13.07 4.02
C ALA A 103 10.43 -12.95 5.54
N LYS A 104 9.61 -12.11 6.16
CA LYS A 104 9.56 -11.98 7.62
C LYS A 104 8.75 -13.10 8.28
N GLY A 105 8.11 -13.95 7.50
CA GLY A 105 7.28 -15.01 8.05
C GLY A 105 5.89 -14.54 8.50
N TYR A 106 5.47 -13.37 8.09
CA TYR A 106 4.15 -12.86 8.45
C TYR A 106 3.05 -13.58 7.67
N PRO A 107 1.85 -13.71 8.24
CA PRO A 107 0.80 -14.51 7.63
C PRO A 107 0.26 -13.89 6.34
N THR A 108 -0.13 -14.76 5.42
CA THR A 108 -0.83 -14.38 4.20
C THR A 108 -2.10 -15.21 4.06
N GLU A 109 -3.01 -14.75 3.23
CA GLU A 109 -4.20 -15.52 2.86
C GLU A 109 -4.33 -15.54 1.35
N LYS A 110 -5.15 -16.46 0.85
CA LYS A 110 -5.36 -16.64 -0.59
C LYS A 110 -6.82 -16.44 -0.98
#